data_40a77d5ef9209084b2d1dfb5553d654c
#
_entry.id   40a77d5ef9209084b2d1dfb5553d654c
#
_cell.length_a   1.000
_cell.length_b   1.000
_cell.length_c   1.000
_cell.angle_alpha   90.00
_cell.angle_beta   90.00
_cell.angle_gamma   90.00
#
_symmetry.space_group_name_H-M   'P 1'
#
loop_
_entity.id
_entity.type
_entity.pdbx_description
1 polymer ?
#
loop_
_entity_poly.entity_id
_entity_poly.type
_entity_poly.pdbx_seq_one_letter_code
_entity_poly.pdbx_strand_id
1 'polypeptide(L)'
;MHYLRNSQEIKRQLSSLFSEVGKKWAVVGFVGYNALDHLPSCVSDLSVVCWPKAGGTNPDGVRRLIDHGISVYFCDRLHHKTYWRQNAGLIVGSANLSENALGDAGLYEFGVFCDDKEFDIHQVLDSLSYVQVTPEALAKLDVEHAAQARQKDKNGNITSRADSTFLEAIKTKHPKKWKLVTWSEKRKSNDHIRAEVETHFNTRNWVNDNDVDTSSFQIGDFILQVQTNDEGIVERANGCWLFVDHIVGKRGTRAVVQVNKLDNRTPPPFVIDGTFKKHLKEAFNATEDWDEIYDNDNVVRSSFVRAISDSYEKKV
;
A
#
# COMPACT_ATOMS: atom_id res chain seq x y z
N MET A 1 -0.82 27.53 -19.06
CA MET A 1 -1.75 26.41 -18.78
C MET A 1 -1.35 25.19 -19.57
N HIS A 2 -1.21 24.00 -18.92
CA HIS A 2 -0.82 22.73 -19.54
C HIS A 2 -1.82 21.65 -19.21
N TYR A 3 -2.16 20.80 -20.18
CA TYR A 3 -2.98 19.62 -19.96
C TYR A 3 -2.10 18.47 -19.46
N LEU A 4 -2.56 17.79 -18.41
CA LEU A 4 -1.94 16.60 -17.81
C LEU A 4 -2.83 15.41 -18.13
N ARG A 5 -2.41 14.54 -19.04
CA ARG A 5 -3.26 13.57 -19.73
C ARG A 5 -3.34 12.20 -19.04
N ASN A 6 -2.57 12.03 -17.97
CA ASN A 6 -2.53 10.77 -17.22
C ASN A 6 -1.92 10.98 -15.82
N SER A 7 -2.04 9.97 -14.98
CA SER A 7 -1.53 9.96 -13.60
C SER A 7 -0.04 10.29 -13.50
N GLN A 8 0.77 9.81 -14.44
CA GLN A 8 2.22 10.04 -14.40
C GLN A 8 2.60 11.49 -14.74
N GLU A 9 1.87 12.12 -15.68
CA GLU A 9 2.06 13.56 -15.96
C GLU A 9 1.64 14.39 -14.74
N ILE A 10 0.51 14.05 -14.09
CA ILE A 10 0.07 14.71 -12.87
C ILE A 10 1.09 14.53 -11.75
N LYS A 11 1.57 13.31 -11.51
CA LYS A 11 2.56 13.00 -10.46
C LYS A 11 3.87 13.76 -10.68
N ARG A 12 4.39 13.81 -11.91
CA ARG A 12 5.60 14.59 -12.24
C ARG A 12 5.40 16.08 -12.00
N GLN A 13 4.26 16.63 -12.43
CA GLN A 13 3.95 18.05 -12.23
C GLN A 13 3.75 18.38 -10.76
N LEU A 14 3.09 17.49 -9.99
CA LEU A 14 2.93 17.61 -8.54
C LEU A 14 4.28 17.60 -7.83
N SER A 15 5.15 16.64 -8.17
CA SER A 15 6.50 16.57 -7.63
C SER A 15 7.29 17.86 -7.90
N SER A 16 7.25 18.37 -9.13
CA SER A 16 7.88 19.64 -9.49
C SER A 16 7.29 20.81 -8.70
N LEU A 17 5.95 20.91 -8.61
CA LEU A 17 5.26 21.98 -7.90
C LEU A 17 5.61 22.00 -6.41
N PHE A 18 5.74 20.83 -5.77
CA PHE A 18 5.91 20.70 -4.31
C PHE A 18 7.36 20.54 -3.86
N SER A 19 8.32 20.37 -4.76
CA SER A 19 9.74 20.26 -4.40
C SER A 19 10.35 21.59 -3.96
N GLU A 20 9.79 22.70 -4.36
CA GLU A 20 10.34 24.03 -4.06
C GLU A 20 9.77 24.62 -2.78
N VAL A 21 10.45 25.62 -2.24
CA VAL A 21 10.05 26.33 -1.03
C VAL A 21 8.77 27.14 -1.24
N GLY A 22 7.96 27.29 -0.21
CA GLY A 22 6.74 28.08 -0.19
C GLY A 22 5.54 27.31 0.37
N LYS A 23 4.51 28.02 0.77
CA LYS A 23 3.26 27.43 1.28
C LYS A 23 2.60 26.58 0.21
N LYS A 24 2.15 25.40 0.60
CA LYS A 24 1.52 24.40 -0.27
C LYS A 24 0.21 23.92 0.31
N TRP A 25 -0.74 23.67 -0.57
CA TRP A 25 -2.02 23.06 -0.21
C TRP A 25 -2.38 21.93 -1.17
N ALA A 26 -2.80 20.81 -0.62
CA ALA A 26 -3.48 19.75 -1.35
C ALA A 26 -4.92 19.67 -0.83
N VAL A 27 -5.87 20.11 -1.64
CA VAL A 27 -7.31 20.08 -1.33
C VAL A 27 -7.91 18.94 -2.14
N VAL A 28 -8.10 17.77 -1.51
CA VAL A 28 -8.44 16.53 -2.21
C VAL A 28 -9.64 15.86 -1.57
N GLY A 29 -10.43 15.15 -2.37
CA GLY A 29 -11.55 14.38 -1.82
C GLY A 29 -11.06 13.30 -0.86
N PHE A 30 -10.01 12.56 -1.24
CA PHE A 30 -9.54 11.41 -0.47
C PHE A 30 -8.03 11.32 -0.38
N VAL A 31 -7.58 10.77 0.74
CA VAL A 31 -6.17 10.46 1.04
C VAL A 31 -6.03 8.94 1.14
N GLY A 32 -5.20 8.35 0.30
CA GLY A 32 -4.88 6.93 0.33
C GLY A 32 -3.81 6.58 1.37
N TYR A 33 -3.61 5.29 1.63
CA TYR A 33 -2.54 4.80 2.51
C TYR A 33 -1.16 5.29 2.05
N ASN A 34 -0.89 5.22 0.74
CA ASN A 34 0.39 5.61 0.13
C ASN A 34 0.46 7.10 -0.26
N ALA A 35 -0.38 7.95 0.33
CA ALA A 35 -0.42 9.37 -0.01
C ALA A 35 0.94 10.06 0.09
N LEU A 36 1.71 9.74 1.14
CA LEU A 36 3.04 10.29 1.37
C LEU A 36 4.04 9.91 0.25
N ASP A 37 3.91 8.72 -0.32
CA ASP A 37 4.83 8.18 -1.33
C ASP A 37 4.68 8.88 -2.70
N HIS A 38 3.60 9.66 -2.87
CA HIS A 38 3.35 10.50 -4.06
C HIS A 38 3.83 11.94 -3.90
N LEU A 39 4.36 12.30 -2.74
CA LEU A 39 4.91 13.63 -2.43
C LEU A 39 6.44 13.60 -2.54
N PRO A 40 7.09 14.74 -2.81
CA PRO A 40 8.55 14.85 -2.72
C PRO A 40 9.04 14.47 -1.31
N SER A 41 10.18 13.80 -1.22
CA SER A 41 10.76 13.33 0.05
C SER A 41 11.07 14.44 1.07
N CYS A 42 11.25 15.67 0.61
CA CYS A 42 11.56 16.84 1.44
C CYS A 42 10.45 17.91 1.37
N VAL A 43 9.19 17.49 1.23
CA VAL A 43 8.08 18.45 1.21
C VAL A 43 7.95 19.16 2.55
N SER A 44 8.01 20.50 2.53
CA SER A 44 7.80 21.38 3.69
C SER A 44 6.61 22.31 3.45
N ASP A 45 6.06 22.88 4.52
CA ASP A 45 4.95 23.85 4.48
C ASP A 45 3.72 23.37 3.68
N LEU A 46 3.46 22.07 3.73
CA LEU A 46 2.29 21.46 3.11
C LEU A 46 1.14 21.35 4.12
N SER A 47 -0.03 21.78 3.68
CA SER A 47 -1.31 21.50 4.34
C SER A 47 -2.19 20.67 3.42
N VAL A 48 -2.87 19.67 3.99
CA VAL A 48 -3.77 18.76 3.25
C VAL A 48 -5.18 18.90 3.83
N VAL A 49 -6.16 19.16 2.97
CA VAL A 49 -7.59 19.09 3.33
C VAL A 49 -8.21 17.88 2.64
N CYS A 50 -8.89 17.01 3.39
CA CYS A 50 -9.55 15.85 2.83
C CYS A 50 -10.89 15.54 3.51
N TRP A 51 -11.73 14.75 2.86
CA TRP A 51 -12.99 14.28 3.42
C TRP A 51 -12.75 13.02 4.27
N PRO A 52 -13.10 13.03 5.59
CA PRO A 52 -12.97 11.89 6.48
C PRO A 52 -14.05 10.84 6.22
N LYS A 53 -14.23 10.44 4.96
CA LYS A 53 -15.21 9.44 4.57
C LYS A 53 -14.59 8.05 4.62
N ALA A 54 -15.15 7.17 5.43
CA ALA A 54 -14.77 5.77 5.46
C ALA A 54 -14.84 5.14 4.06
N GLY A 55 -13.84 4.33 3.69
CA GLY A 55 -13.69 3.72 2.37
C GLY A 55 -13.21 4.67 1.27
N GLY A 56 -13.06 5.96 1.56
CA GLY A 56 -12.42 6.94 0.67
C GLY A 56 -11.08 7.40 1.22
N THR A 57 -11.08 8.00 2.42
CA THR A 57 -9.85 8.40 3.13
C THR A 57 -9.37 7.29 4.05
N ASN A 58 -8.10 6.93 3.92
CA ASN A 58 -7.45 5.92 4.76
C ASN A 58 -6.88 6.60 6.02
N PRO A 59 -7.26 6.17 7.23
CA PRO A 59 -6.80 6.77 8.47
C PRO A 59 -5.28 6.65 8.69
N ASP A 60 -4.66 5.53 8.28
CA ASP A 60 -3.21 5.36 8.39
C ASP A 60 -2.46 6.26 7.40
N GLY A 61 -3.01 6.50 6.21
CA GLY A 61 -2.47 7.48 5.27
C GLY A 61 -2.45 8.90 5.87
N VAL A 62 -3.52 9.24 6.62
CA VAL A 62 -3.59 10.52 7.35
C VAL A 62 -2.53 10.58 8.46
N ARG A 63 -2.36 9.49 9.25
CA ARG A 63 -1.30 9.42 10.29
C ARG A 63 0.08 9.62 9.69
N ARG A 64 0.40 8.89 8.62
CA ARG A 64 1.71 9.01 7.95
C ARG A 64 2.00 10.45 7.50
N LEU A 65 1.00 11.18 7.01
CA LEU A 65 1.16 12.60 6.67
C LEU A 65 1.46 13.44 7.92
N ILE A 66 0.70 13.24 9.00
CA ILE A 66 0.90 13.98 10.27
C ILE A 66 2.26 13.68 10.89
N ASP A 67 2.66 12.41 10.92
CA ASP A 67 3.95 11.95 11.45
C ASP A 67 5.13 12.52 10.64
N HIS A 68 4.90 12.83 9.37
CA HIS A 68 5.87 13.51 8.51
C HIS A 68 5.86 15.04 8.65
N GLY A 69 5.10 15.59 9.59
CA GLY A 69 5.01 17.02 9.88
C GLY A 69 4.07 17.80 8.96
N ILE A 70 3.22 17.13 8.19
CA ILE A 70 2.22 17.76 7.32
C ILE A 70 0.96 18.07 8.12
N SER A 71 0.46 19.29 8.01
CA SER A 71 -0.80 19.69 8.64
C SER A 71 -1.98 19.10 7.88
N VAL A 72 -2.83 18.31 8.55
CA VAL A 72 -4.00 17.68 7.91
C VAL A 72 -5.29 18.21 8.52
N TYR A 73 -6.26 18.47 7.66
CA TYR A 73 -7.58 19.01 8.00
C TYR A 73 -8.68 18.12 7.40
N PHE A 74 -9.77 17.96 8.12
CA PHE A 74 -10.98 17.30 7.65
C PHE A 74 -12.03 18.31 7.20
N CYS A 75 -12.65 18.04 6.05
CA CYS A 75 -13.76 18.80 5.50
C CYS A 75 -14.79 17.83 4.94
N ASP A 76 -15.98 17.81 5.53
CA ASP A 76 -17.07 16.94 5.07
C ASP A 76 -17.52 17.30 3.65
N ARG A 77 -17.86 16.26 2.87
CA ARG A 77 -18.39 16.37 1.50
C ARG A 77 -17.44 17.03 0.51
N LEU A 78 -16.15 17.15 0.85
CA LEU A 78 -15.13 17.66 -0.04
C LEU A 78 -14.92 16.72 -1.24
N HIS A 79 -14.96 17.26 -2.45
CA HIS A 79 -14.68 16.49 -3.66
C HIS A 79 -13.71 17.20 -4.62
N HIS A 80 -12.96 18.17 -4.14
CA HIS A 80 -11.91 18.85 -4.88
C HIS A 80 -10.72 17.92 -5.13
N LYS A 81 -9.92 18.25 -6.14
CA LYS A 81 -8.59 17.70 -6.40
C LYS A 81 -7.76 18.84 -6.95
N THR A 82 -7.27 19.66 -6.02
CA THR A 82 -6.48 20.84 -6.28
C THR A 82 -5.19 20.78 -5.50
N TYR A 83 -4.08 20.99 -6.18
CA TYR A 83 -2.76 21.08 -5.59
C TYR A 83 -2.18 22.44 -5.93
N TRP A 84 -1.84 23.21 -4.93
CA TRP A 84 -1.41 24.59 -5.10
C TRP A 84 -0.11 24.89 -4.36
N ARG A 85 0.71 25.74 -4.94
CA ARG A 85 1.86 26.35 -4.29
C ARG A 85 1.85 27.86 -4.50
N GLN A 86 2.16 28.57 -3.43
CA GLN A 86 2.25 30.03 -3.43
C GLN A 86 3.24 30.52 -4.51
N ASN A 87 2.85 31.53 -5.28
CA ASN A 87 3.63 32.16 -6.35
C ASN A 87 4.09 31.20 -7.47
N ALA A 88 3.40 30.07 -7.63
CA ALA A 88 3.76 29.10 -8.65
C ALA A 88 2.60 28.63 -9.50
N GLY A 89 1.38 28.61 -8.93
CA GLY A 89 0.19 28.13 -9.63
C GLY A 89 -0.43 26.89 -9.00
N LEU A 90 -1.27 26.20 -9.74
CA LEU A 90 -2.07 25.10 -9.24
C LEU A 90 -2.29 24.00 -10.29
N ILE A 91 -2.48 22.78 -9.80
CA ILE A 91 -3.01 21.66 -10.58
C ILE A 91 -4.47 21.47 -10.16
N VAL A 92 -5.38 21.40 -11.13
CA VAL A 92 -6.78 21.02 -10.92
C VAL A 92 -7.08 19.81 -11.80
N GLY A 93 -7.76 18.80 -11.24
CA GLY A 93 -8.04 17.60 -12.02
C GLY A 93 -8.93 16.59 -11.32
N SER A 94 -8.79 15.36 -11.73
CA SER A 94 -9.55 14.23 -11.18
C SER A 94 -8.78 13.45 -10.10
N ALA A 95 -7.45 13.57 -10.01
CA ALA A 95 -6.58 12.76 -9.18
C ALA A 95 -6.67 13.14 -7.68
N ASN A 96 -7.05 12.17 -6.85
CA ASN A 96 -6.88 12.24 -5.40
C ASN A 96 -5.43 11.96 -4.99
N LEU A 97 -5.06 12.25 -3.74
CA LEU A 97 -3.75 11.90 -3.19
C LEU A 97 -3.75 10.43 -2.74
N SER A 98 -3.67 9.51 -3.70
CA SER A 98 -3.79 8.07 -3.47
C SER A 98 -3.13 7.25 -4.56
N GLU A 99 -2.81 5.99 -4.25
CA GLU A 99 -2.25 5.02 -5.21
C GLU A 99 -3.16 4.81 -6.42
N ASN A 100 -4.48 4.74 -6.21
CA ASN A 100 -5.44 4.58 -7.30
C ASN A 100 -5.41 5.73 -8.31
N ALA A 101 -5.05 6.94 -7.89
CA ALA A 101 -5.01 8.11 -8.75
C ALA A 101 -3.60 8.43 -9.28
N LEU A 102 -2.57 8.27 -8.45
CA LEU A 102 -1.20 8.69 -8.76
C LEU A 102 -0.21 7.53 -8.91
N GLY A 103 -0.65 6.30 -8.66
CA GLY A 103 0.16 5.08 -8.85
C GLY A 103 0.28 4.66 -10.31
N ASP A 104 1.25 3.77 -10.58
CA ASP A 104 1.58 3.31 -11.93
C ASP A 104 0.48 2.42 -12.56
N ALA A 105 -0.32 1.75 -11.72
CA ALA A 105 -1.44 0.89 -12.14
C ALA A 105 -2.81 1.52 -11.77
N GLY A 106 -2.85 2.85 -11.61
CA GLY A 106 -4.03 3.58 -11.17
C GLY A 106 -5.10 3.77 -12.24
N LEU A 107 -6.10 4.56 -11.89
CA LEU A 107 -7.21 4.96 -12.77
C LEU A 107 -6.71 5.90 -13.88
N TYR A 108 -7.51 6.05 -14.92
CA TYR A 108 -7.29 7.09 -15.93
C TYR A 108 -7.61 8.46 -15.32
N GLU A 109 -6.58 9.28 -15.15
CA GLU A 109 -6.72 10.60 -14.58
C GLU A 109 -6.43 11.68 -15.62
N PHE A 110 -7.03 12.83 -15.41
CA PHE A 110 -6.81 14.01 -16.23
C PHE A 110 -6.71 15.26 -15.34
N GLY A 111 -5.86 16.20 -15.71
CA GLY A 111 -5.69 17.44 -14.98
C GLY A 111 -5.19 18.59 -15.86
N VAL A 112 -5.17 19.75 -15.27
CA VAL A 112 -4.63 20.97 -15.87
C VAL A 112 -3.70 21.62 -14.85
N PHE A 113 -2.50 21.97 -15.27
CA PHE A 113 -1.64 22.89 -14.55
C PHE A 113 -1.87 24.31 -15.04
N CYS A 114 -2.24 25.19 -14.13
CA CYS A 114 -2.38 26.62 -14.35
C CYS A 114 -1.19 27.33 -13.72
N ASP A 115 -0.35 27.96 -14.54
CA ASP A 115 0.76 28.82 -14.10
C ASP A 115 0.19 30.22 -13.79
N ASP A 116 -0.67 30.28 -12.76
CA ASP A 116 -1.24 31.51 -12.24
C ASP A 116 -0.59 31.79 -10.87
N LYS A 117 0.39 32.66 -10.87
CA LYS A 117 1.18 32.99 -9.68
C LYS A 117 0.44 33.90 -8.70
N GLU A 118 -0.61 34.54 -9.16
CA GLU A 118 -1.43 35.48 -8.36
C GLU A 118 -2.63 34.77 -7.73
N PHE A 119 -2.95 33.55 -8.21
CA PHE A 119 -4.06 32.78 -7.63
C PHE A 119 -3.81 32.47 -6.15
N ASP A 120 -4.74 32.94 -5.32
CA ASP A 120 -4.72 32.64 -3.88
C ASP A 120 -5.70 31.49 -3.57
N ILE A 121 -5.18 30.37 -3.06
CA ILE A 121 -5.96 29.21 -2.66
C ILE A 121 -6.99 29.52 -1.55
N HIS A 122 -6.77 30.59 -0.77
CA HIS A 122 -7.73 31.03 0.26
C HIS A 122 -9.07 31.41 -0.33
N GLN A 123 -9.16 31.84 -1.58
CA GLN A 123 -10.44 32.05 -2.27
C GLN A 123 -11.29 30.77 -2.35
N VAL A 124 -10.64 29.59 -2.36
CA VAL A 124 -11.33 28.29 -2.29
C VAL A 124 -11.53 27.86 -0.84
N LEU A 125 -10.50 27.98 -0.01
CA LEU A 125 -10.51 27.51 1.37
C LEU A 125 -11.54 28.25 2.24
N ASP A 126 -11.74 29.55 2.02
CA ASP A 126 -12.69 30.38 2.78
C ASP A 126 -14.16 29.95 2.57
N SER A 127 -14.43 29.23 1.49
CA SER A 127 -15.75 28.64 1.23
C SER A 127 -15.96 27.26 1.90
N LEU A 128 -14.91 26.70 2.49
CA LEU A 128 -14.91 25.35 3.07
C LEU A 128 -14.94 25.41 4.61
N SER A 129 -15.75 24.55 5.19
CA SER A 129 -15.73 24.33 6.64
C SER A 129 -14.77 23.17 6.96
N TYR A 130 -13.49 23.49 7.19
CA TYR A 130 -12.48 22.49 7.51
C TYR A 130 -11.92 22.70 8.91
N VAL A 131 -11.57 21.59 9.59
CA VAL A 131 -11.03 21.59 10.94
C VAL A 131 -9.74 20.75 10.97
N GLN A 132 -8.79 21.17 11.79
CA GLN A 132 -7.55 20.40 11.97
C GLN A 132 -7.86 19.01 12.53
N VAL A 133 -7.19 18.00 12.02
CA VAL A 133 -7.37 16.63 12.48
C VAL A 133 -6.89 16.50 13.93
N THR A 134 -7.80 16.05 14.78
CA THR A 134 -7.48 15.71 16.19
C THR A 134 -7.35 14.19 16.34
N PRO A 135 -6.69 13.70 17.41
CA PRO A 135 -6.65 12.27 17.70
C PRO A 135 -8.03 11.62 17.77
N GLU A 136 -9.03 12.34 18.31
CA GLU A 136 -10.41 11.86 18.45
C GLU A 136 -11.10 11.76 17.08
N ALA A 137 -10.92 12.75 16.21
CA ALA A 137 -11.47 12.74 14.85
C ALA A 137 -10.86 11.59 14.02
N LEU A 138 -9.57 11.35 14.20
CA LEU A 138 -8.88 10.26 13.54
C LEU A 138 -9.34 8.88 14.06
N ALA A 139 -9.48 8.73 15.39
CA ALA A 139 -10.01 7.52 16.00
C ALA A 139 -11.45 7.22 15.54
N LYS A 140 -12.28 8.26 15.37
CA LYS A 140 -13.62 8.10 14.80
C LYS A 140 -13.57 7.55 13.38
N LEU A 141 -12.68 8.11 12.52
CA LEU A 141 -12.49 7.61 11.15
C LEU A 141 -12.01 6.15 11.13
N ASP A 142 -11.14 5.74 12.06
CA ASP A 142 -10.72 4.34 12.23
C ASP A 142 -11.90 3.41 12.47
N VAL A 143 -12.75 3.77 13.44
CA VAL A 143 -13.94 2.98 13.81
C VAL A 143 -14.89 2.85 12.62
N GLU A 144 -15.15 3.96 11.92
CA GLU A 144 -16.04 3.97 10.76
C GLU A 144 -15.45 3.18 9.59
N HIS A 145 -14.14 3.29 9.35
CA HIS A 145 -13.41 2.55 8.34
C HIS A 145 -13.44 1.04 8.62
N ALA A 146 -13.19 0.63 9.87
CA ALA A 146 -13.28 -0.76 10.30
C ALA A 146 -14.73 -1.31 10.25
N ALA A 147 -15.72 -0.48 10.59
CA ALA A 147 -17.13 -0.88 10.53
C ALA A 147 -17.60 -1.10 9.08
N GLN A 148 -17.17 -0.24 8.14
CA GLN A 148 -17.46 -0.40 6.72
C GLN A 148 -16.84 -1.68 6.16
N ALA A 149 -15.61 -2.00 6.58
CA ALA A 149 -14.96 -3.26 6.26
C ALA A 149 -15.80 -4.47 6.71
N ARG A 150 -16.30 -4.45 7.97
CA ARG A 150 -17.14 -5.52 8.52
C ARG A 150 -18.50 -5.64 7.84
N GLN A 151 -19.11 -4.54 7.40
CA GLN A 151 -20.38 -4.58 6.65
C GLN A 151 -20.24 -5.23 5.29
N LYS A 152 -19.14 -4.99 4.59
CA LYS A 152 -18.84 -5.67 3.31
C LYS A 152 -18.70 -7.18 3.52
N ASP A 153 -18.09 -7.63 4.61
CA ASP A 153 -17.97 -9.05 4.96
C ASP A 153 -19.34 -9.74 5.23
N LYS A 154 -20.26 -9.03 5.88
CA LYS A 154 -21.61 -9.57 6.19
C LYS A 154 -22.51 -9.71 4.95
N ASN A 155 -22.33 -8.86 3.96
CA ASN A 155 -23.12 -8.86 2.73
C ASN A 155 -22.54 -9.77 1.62
N GLY A 156 -21.51 -10.57 1.93
CA GLY A 156 -20.93 -11.55 0.98
C GLY A 156 -20.18 -10.94 -0.19
N ASN A 157 -19.89 -9.63 -0.16
CA ASN A 157 -19.15 -8.93 -1.20
C ASN A 157 -17.85 -8.37 -0.63
N ILE A 158 -16.75 -8.90 -1.18
CA ILE A 158 -15.39 -8.34 -1.10
C ILE A 158 -14.82 -8.35 0.32
N THR A 159 -14.57 -9.55 0.83
CA THR A 159 -13.32 -9.77 1.55
C THR A 159 -12.20 -9.35 0.59
N SER A 160 -11.06 -8.92 1.10
CA SER A 160 -9.83 -8.70 0.35
C SER A 160 -9.34 -9.97 -0.37
N ARG A 161 -10.25 -10.57 -1.16
CA ARG A 161 -9.93 -11.66 -2.07
C ARG A 161 -9.17 -11.04 -3.23
N ALA A 162 -8.08 -11.66 -3.60
CA ALA A 162 -7.54 -11.46 -4.92
C ALA A 162 -8.69 -11.61 -5.91
N ASP A 163 -8.84 -10.64 -6.80
CA ASP A 163 -9.93 -10.64 -7.77
C ASP A 163 -9.67 -11.59 -8.95
N SER A 164 -8.48 -12.22 -8.97
CA SER A 164 -7.98 -13.03 -10.08
C SER A 164 -7.28 -14.30 -9.61
N THR A 165 -7.33 -15.33 -10.42
CA THR A 165 -6.49 -16.51 -10.30
C THR A 165 -5.03 -16.15 -10.60
N PHE A 166 -4.08 -17.02 -10.27
CA PHE A 166 -2.67 -16.82 -10.60
C PHE A 166 -2.47 -16.60 -12.12
N LEU A 167 -3.07 -17.42 -12.96
CA LEU A 167 -2.92 -17.34 -14.42
C LEU A 167 -3.52 -16.05 -15.02
N GLU A 168 -4.59 -15.52 -14.43
CA GLU A 168 -5.16 -14.23 -14.83
C GLU A 168 -4.26 -13.07 -14.39
N ALA A 169 -3.75 -13.13 -13.17
CA ALA A 169 -2.91 -12.08 -12.61
C ALA A 169 -1.61 -11.88 -13.39
N ILE A 170 -0.94 -12.97 -13.83
CA ILE A 170 0.32 -12.88 -14.59
C ILE A 170 0.14 -12.39 -16.02
N LYS A 171 -1.08 -12.46 -16.58
CA LYS A 171 -1.42 -11.96 -17.93
C LYS A 171 -1.66 -10.45 -17.95
N THR A 172 -1.74 -9.81 -16.80
CA THR A 172 -1.93 -8.35 -16.72
C THR A 172 -0.70 -7.63 -17.26
N LYS A 173 -0.90 -6.42 -17.77
CA LYS A 173 0.19 -5.59 -18.31
C LYS A 173 1.27 -5.28 -17.24
N HIS A 174 0.85 -5.20 -15.98
CA HIS A 174 1.72 -4.92 -14.83
C HIS A 174 1.35 -5.86 -13.67
N PRO A 175 1.84 -7.11 -13.70
CA PRO A 175 1.55 -8.05 -12.62
C PRO A 175 2.14 -7.54 -11.30
N LYS A 176 1.37 -7.66 -10.23
CA LYS A 176 1.83 -7.28 -8.90
C LYS A 176 3.03 -8.13 -8.51
N LYS A 177 4.08 -7.48 -8.07
CA LYS A 177 5.22 -8.16 -7.47
C LYS A 177 4.81 -8.72 -6.10
N TRP A 178 5.37 -9.85 -5.75
CA TRP A 178 5.18 -10.49 -4.45
C TRP A 178 6.50 -11.14 -4.01
N LYS A 179 6.62 -11.34 -2.71
CA LYS A 179 7.82 -11.90 -2.09
C LYS A 179 7.55 -13.30 -1.60
N LEU A 180 8.60 -14.10 -1.51
CA LEU A 180 8.54 -15.46 -1.03
C LEU A 180 9.51 -15.64 0.14
N VAL A 181 9.05 -16.28 1.19
CA VAL A 181 9.84 -16.63 2.37
C VAL A 181 9.70 -18.11 2.63
N THR A 182 10.83 -18.78 2.79
CA THR A 182 10.90 -20.18 3.18
C THR A 182 11.24 -20.30 4.67
N TRP A 183 10.72 -21.32 5.31
CA TRP A 183 11.04 -21.64 6.69
C TRP A 183 11.00 -23.15 6.92
N SER A 184 11.96 -23.69 7.67
CA SER A 184 12.02 -25.12 8.04
C SER A 184 11.59 -25.33 9.49
N GLU A 185 11.95 -24.42 10.39
CA GLU A 185 11.61 -24.51 11.81
C GLU A 185 10.88 -23.27 12.30
N LYS A 186 9.91 -23.45 13.22
CA LYS A 186 9.25 -22.33 13.90
C LYS A 186 10.21 -21.66 14.89
N ARG A 187 10.68 -20.48 14.56
CA ARG A 187 11.42 -19.63 15.50
C ARG A 187 10.46 -18.81 16.35
N LYS A 188 10.73 -18.70 17.63
CA LYS A 188 10.00 -17.76 18.50
C LYS A 188 10.60 -16.37 18.33
N SER A 189 9.74 -15.39 18.13
CA SER A 189 10.16 -13.99 18.14
C SER A 189 10.76 -13.60 19.50
N ASN A 190 11.70 -12.67 19.48
CA ASN A 190 12.31 -12.10 20.68
C ASN A 190 11.22 -11.40 21.53
N ASP A 191 11.24 -11.59 22.86
CA ASP A 191 10.22 -11.03 23.76
C ASP A 191 10.14 -9.50 23.71
N HIS A 192 11.24 -8.82 23.42
CA HIS A 192 11.26 -7.37 23.25
C HIS A 192 10.46 -6.93 21.99
N ILE A 193 10.68 -7.62 20.87
CA ILE A 193 9.96 -7.36 19.62
C ILE A 193 8.47 -7.66 19.80
N ARG A 194 8.15 -8.75 20.51
CA ARG A 194 6.77 -9.10 20.84
C ARG A 194 6.10 -8.00 21.65
N ALA A 195 6.73 -7.49 22.70
CA ALA A 195 6.19 -6.41 23.53
C ALA A 195 5.98 -5.11 22.72
N GLU A 196 6.90 -4.78 21.81
CA GLU A 196 6.78 -3.61 20.92
C GLU A 196 5.59 -3.76 19.96
N VAL A 197 5.41 -4.94 19.36
CA VAL A 197 4.28 -5.25 18.49
C VAL A 197 2.94 -5.20 19.24
N GLU A 198 2.85 -5.81 20.43
CA GLU A 198 1.66 -5.80 21.27
C GLU A 198 1.27 -4.37 21.68
N THR A 199 2.26 -3.54 21.98
CA THR A 199 2.04 -2.12 22.32
C THR A 199 1.54 -1.32 21.11
N HIS A 200 2.09 -1.56 19.94
CA HIS A 200 1.74 -0.82 18.72
C HIS A 200 0.35 -1.18 18.19
N PHE A 201 0.02 -2.46 18.16
CA PHE A 201 -1.24 -2.94 17.57
C PHE A 201 -2.36 -3.17 18.58
N ASN A 202 -2.07 -3.08 19.88
CA ASN A 202 -3.03 -3.38 20.96
C ASN A 202 -3.83 -4.68 20.69
N THR A 203 -3.18 -5.68 20.11
CA THR A 203 -3.82 -6.92 19.68
C THR A 203 -2.84 -8.09 19.77
N ARG A 204 -3.37 -9.26 20.14
CA ARG A 204 -2.63 -10.54 20.10
C ARG A 204 -2.75 -11.28 18.76
N ASN A 205 -3.40 -10.68 17.76
CA ASN A 205 -3.71 -11.32 16.48
C ASN A 205 -2.64 -11.08 15.40
N TRP A 206 -1.44 -10.73 15.76
CA TRP A 206 -0.32 -10.68 14.83
C TRP A 206 0.27 -12.08 14.60
N VAL A 207 0.81 -12.31 13.41
CA VAL A 207 1.44 -13.59 13.08
C VAL A 207 2.76 -13.70 13.84
N ASN A 208 2.85 -14.69 14.71
CA ASN A 208 3.87 -14.87 15.74
C ASN A 208 5.17 -15.46 15.21
N ASP A 209 5.57 -15.17 13.99
CA ASP A 209 6.65 -15.91 13.38
C ASP A 209 7.50 -15.08 12.47
N ASN A 210 8.30 -14.14 12.94
CA ASN A 210 9.33 -13.76 11.95
C ASN A 210 10.37 -12.81 12.48
N ASP A 211 11.42 -13.39 13.01
CA ASP A 211 12.76 -12.85 12.85
C ASP A 211 13.18 -13.05 11.38
N VAL A 212 12.59 -12.29 10.48
CA VAL A 212 13.04 -12.22 9.10
C VAL A 212 14.10 -11.14 9.03
N ASP A 213 15.18 -11.39 8.30
CA ASP A 213 16.10 -10.32 7.93
C ASP A 213 15.32 -9.24 7.17
N THR A 214 15.04 -8.14 7.85
CA THR A 214 14.09 -7.12 7.41
C THR A 214 14.69 -6.12 6.44
N SER A 215 15.95 -6.28 6.04
CA SER A 215 16.55 -5.45 4.99
C SER A 215 15.82 -5.59 3.67
N SER A 216 15.19 -6.75 3.45
CA SER A 216 14.52 -7.12 2.20
C SER A 216 13.03 -6.80 2.15
N PHE A 217 12.41 -6.30 3.23
CA PHE A 217 10.96 -6.06 3.29
C PHE A 217 10.62 -4.60 3.50
N GLN A 218 9.51 -4.17 2.86
CA GLN A 218 8.96 -2.83 2.98
C GLN A 218 7.48 -2.91 3.37
N ILE A 219 6.99 -1.87 4.05
CA ILE A 219 5.55 -1.75 4.32
C ILE A 219 4.81 -1.73 2.98
N GLY A 220 3.77 -2.57 2.87
CA GLY A 220 3.02 -2.75 1.64
C GLY A 220 3.38 -4.02 0.86
N ASP A 221 4.45 -4.73 1.21
CA ASP A 221 4.81 -5.97 0.56
C ASP A 221 3.81 -7.10 0.85
N PHE A 222 3.54 -7.90 -0.19
CA PHE A 222 2.84 -9.17 -0.05
C PHE A 222 3.83 -10.33 0.00
N ILE A 223 3.68 -11.17 1.00
CA ILE A 223 4.57 -12.30 1.25
C ILE A 223 3.79 -13.61 1.20
N LEU A 224 4.28 -14.56 0.43
CA LEU A 224 3.87 -15.97 0.49
C LEU A 224 4.89 -16.74 1.32
N GLN A 225 4.43 -17.42 2.35
CA GLN A 225 5.29 -18.30 3.15
C GLN A 225 5.20 -19.74 2.66
N VAL A 226 6.35 -20.38 2.57
CA VAL A 226 6.49 -21.77 2.15
C VAL A 226 7.30 -22.54 3.20
N GLN A 227 6.74 -23.62 3.71
CA GLN A 227 7.45 -24.52 4.61
C GLN A 227 8.28 -25.50 3.78
N THR A 228 9.57 -25.60 4.12
CA THR A 228 10.49 -26.57 3.55
C THR A 228 10.98 -27.54 4.64
N ASN A 229 11.37 -28.73 4.24
CA ASN A 229 12.15 -29.60 5.10
C ASN A 229 13.65 -29.21 5.10
N ASP A 230 14.47 -29.95 5.85
CA ASP A 230 15.91 -29.69 5.98
C ASP A 230 16.68 -29.83 4.65
N GLU A 231 16.11 -30.54 3.68
CA GLU A 231 16.66 -30.71 2.33
C GLU A 231 16.22 -29.59 1.37
N GLY A 232 15.44 -28.60 1.85
CA GLY A 232 14.92 -27.50 1.04
C GLY A 232 13.70 -27.86 0.21
N ILE A 233 13.14 -29.07 0.35
CA ILE A 233 11.95 -29.49 -0.39
C ILE A 233 10.70 -28.87 0.22
N VAL A 234 9.85 -28.29 -0.61
CA VAL A 234 8.59 -27.70 -0.18
C VAL A 234 7.61 -28.76 0.33
N GLU A 235 7.27 -28.68 1.60
CA GLU A 235 6.24 -29.49 2.23
C GLU A 235 4.86 -28.83 2.10
N ARG A 236 4.79 -27.54 2.40
CA ARG A 236 3.52 -26.81 2.48
C ARG A 236 3.68 -25.33 2.07
N ALA A 237 2.74 -24.83 1.27
CA ALA A 237 2.55 -23.40 1.06
C ALA A 237 1.41 -22.88 1.95
N ASN A 238 1.57 -21.69 2.53
CA ASN A 238 0.50 -21.05 3.29
C ASN A 238 -0.74 -20.85 2.43
N GLY A 239 -1.91 -20.86 3.07
CA GLY A 239 -3.21 -20.67 2.40
C GLY A 239 -3.62 -19.23 2.27
N CYS A 240 -2.82 -18.29 2.75
CA CYS A 240 -3.15 -16.86 2.74
C CYS A 240 -1.90 -16.04 2.45
N TRP A 241 -2.13 -14.86 1.89
CA TRP A 241 -1.12 -13.83 1.79
C TRP A 241 -0.86 -13.20 3.16
N LEU A 242 0.40 -12.94 3.43
CA LEU A 242 0.82 -12.07 4.52
C LEU A 242 1.10 -10.69 3.94
N PHE A 243 0.79 -9.65 4.69
CA PHE A 243 0.99 -8.27 4.29
C PHE A 243 1.91 -7.59 5.31
N VAL A 244 2.95 -6.92 4.85
CA VAL A 244 3.84 -6.15 5.72
C VAL A 244 3.14 -4.85 6.07
N ASP A 245 2.57 -4.82 7.26
CA ASP A 245 1.84 -3.67 7.78
C ASP A 245 2.76 -2.71 8.54
N HIS A 246 3.73 -3.27 9.26
CA HIS A 246 4.66 -2.51 10.09
C HIS A 246 6.00 -3.23 10.20
N ILE A 247 7.07 -2.46 10.44
CA ILE A 247 8.40 -2.98 10.73
C ILE A 247 8.81 -2.45 12.10
N VAL A 248 9.10 -3.35 13.03
CA VAL A 248 9.49 -3.02 14.42
C VAL A 248 10.92 -3.41 14.70
N GLY A 249 11.48 -2.88 15.77
CA GLY A 249 12.84 -3.17 16.21
C GLY A 249 13.91 -2.25 15.62
N LYS A 250 15.13 -2.44 16.07
CA LYS A 250 16.30 -1.65 15.62
C LYS A 250 16.95 -2.30 14.40
N ARG A 251 17.73 -1.52 13.66
CA ARG A 251 18.50 -2.00 12.50
C ARG A 251 19.32 -3.25 12.88
N GLY A 252 19.10 -4.35 12.18
CA GLY A 252 19.71 -5.67 12.43
C GLY A 252 18.92 -6.62 13.34
N THR A 253 17.85 -6.16 14.01
CA THR A 253 16.98 -6.99 14.87
C THR A 253 15.49 -6.74 14.58
N ARG A 254 15.17 -6.31 13.37
CA ARG A 254 13.81 -5.95 13.00
C ARG A 254 12.96 -7.20 12.82
N ALA A 255 11.70 -7.15 13.25
CA ALA A 255 10.66 -8.08 12.85
C ALA A 255 9.71 -7.40 11.87
N VAL A 256 9.27 -8.14 10.88
CA VAL A 256 8.20 -7.73 10.00
C VAL A 256 6.89 -8.16 10.62
N VAL A 257 6.00 -7.22 10.87
CA VAL A 257 4.66 -7.55 11.33
C VAL A 257 3.83 -7.92 10.12
N GLN A 258 3.41 -9.16 10.09
CA GLN A 258 2.62 -9.73 9.02
C GLN A 258 1.19 -9.92 9.51
N VAL A 259 0.25 -9.43 8.75
CA VAL A 259 -1.17 -9.56 9.06
C VAL A 259 -1.81 -10.45 8.01
N ASN A 260 -2.34 -11.59 8.46
CA ASN A 260 -3.04 -12.53 7.58
C ASN A 260 -4.50 -12.12 7.27
N LYS A 261 -4.96 -11.01 7.84
CA LYS A 261 -6.25 -10.39 7.53
C LYS A 261 -5.99 -9.02 6.90
N LEU A 262 -6.27 -8.93 5.63
CA LEU A 262 -6.19 -7.69 4.88
C LEU A 262 -7.50 -6.92 5.08
N ASP A 263 -7.48 -5.90 5.93
CA ASP A 263 -8.60 -5.01 6.12
C ASP A 263 -8.69 -4.04 4.93
N ASN A 264 -9.39 -4.42 3.85
CA ASN A 264 -9.78 -3.56 2.71
C ASN A 264 -8.68 -2.69 2.07
N ARG A 265 -7.42 -3.07 2.25
CA ARG A 265 -6.27 -2.41 1.64
C ARG A 265 -6.09 -2.91 0.21
N THR A 266 -4.98 -2.66 -0.40
CA THR A 266 -4.65 -3.19 -1.73
C THR A 266 -4.96 -4.68 -1.81
N PRO A 267 -5.75 -5.16 -2.78
CA PRO A 267 -6.03 -6.59 -2.91
C PRO A 267 -4.72 -7.36 -3.12
N PRO A 268 -4.61 -8.58 -2.60
CA PRO A 268 -3.43 -9.42 -2.78
C PRO A 268 -3.18 -9.71 -4.27
N PRO A 269 -1.98 -10.16 -4.64
CA PRO A 269 -1.60 -10.37 -6.03
C PRO A 269 -2.55 -11.28 -6.80
N PHE A 270 -2.99 -12.39 -6.19
CA PHE A 270 -3.92 -13.37 -6.77
C PHE A 270 -4.46 -14.31 -5.67
N VAL A 271 -5.45 -15.14 -6.02
CA VAL A 271 -6.01 -16.15 -5.12
C VAL A 271 -5.04 -17.31 -4.93
N ILE A 272 -4.70 -17.63 -3.68
CA ILE A 272 -3.93 -18.83 -3.33
C ILE A 272 -4.90 -20.01 -3.21
N ASP A 273 -5.19 -20.67 -4.30
CA ASP A 273 -6.03 -21.89 -4.34
C ASP A 273 -5.20 -23.17 -4.27
N GLY A 274 -5.89 -24.31 -4.24
CA GLY A 274 -5.24 -25.63 -4.18
C GLY A 274 -4.44 -25.94 -5.46
N THR A 275 -4.89 -25.45 -6.61
CA THR A 275 -4.23 -25.63 -7.90
C THR A 275 -2.90 -24.88 -7.93
N PHE A 276 -2.93 -23.58 -7.56
CA PHE A 276 -1.72 -22.77 -7.46
C PHE A 276 -0.68 -23.42 -6.51
N LYS A 277 -1.10 -23.83 -5.31
CA LYS A 277 -0.19 -24.45 -4.33
C LYS A 277 0.50 -25.69 -4.87
N LYS A 278 -0.22 -26.52 -5.62
CA LYS A 278 0.32 -27.71 -6.25
C LYS A 278 1.41 -27.34 -7.26
N HIS A 279 1.10 -26.44 -8.18
CA HIS A 279 2.04 -26.01 -9.23
C HIS A 279 3.22 -25.21 -8.68
N LEU A 280 3.02 -24.40 -7.64
CA LEU A 280 4.10 -23.77 -6.90
C LEU A 280 5.07 -24.80 -6.32
N LYS A 281 4.54 -25.85 -5.65
CA LYS A 281 5.35 -26.92 -5.07
C LYS A 281 6.12 -27.69 -6.17
N GLU A 282 5.46 -28.02 -7.28
CA GLU A 282 6.09 -28.71 -8.41
C GLU A 282 7.24 -27.87 -9.01
N ALA A 283 7.00 -26.57 -9.27
CA ALA A 283 8.03 -25.68 -9.80
C ALA A 283 9.19 -25.47 -8.83
N PHE A 284 8.87 -25.28 -7.54
CA PHE A 284 9.88 -25.06 -6.50
C PHE A 284 10.81 -26.27 -6.37
N ASN A 285 10.25 -27.48 -6.27
CA ASN A 285 11.01 -28.71 -6.13
C ASN A 285 11.76 -29.14 -7.40
N ALA A 286 11.44 -28.54 -8.54
CA ALA A 286 12.15 -28.72 -9.81
C ALA A 286 13.31 -27.71 -10.02
N THR A 287 13.42 -26.71 -9.15
CA THR A 287 14.44 -25.65 -9.22
C THR A 287 15.56 -25.98 -8.23
N GLU A 288 16.77 -26.21 -8.72
CA GLU A 288 17.92 -26.60 -7.89
C GLU A 288 18.57 -25.39 -7.21
N ASP A 289 18.49 -24.22 -7.84
CA ASP A 289 19.11 -22.97 -7.35
C ASP A 289 18.04 -21.99 -6.87
N TRP A 290 18.12 -21.63 -5.59
CA TRP A 290 17.18 -20.67 -4.98
C TRP A 290 17.31 -19.26 -5.56
N ASP A 291 18.47 -18.90 -6.07
CA ASP A 291 18.67 -17.62 -6.76
C ASP A 291 17.85 -17.52 -8.07
N GLU A 292 17.35 -18.63 -8.59
CA GLU A 292 16.40 -18.65 -9.71
C GLU A 292 14.96 -18.37 -9.28
N ILE A 293 14.64 -18.56 -8.00
CA ILE A 293 13.29 -18.42 -7.45
C ILE A 293 12.98 -16.95 -7.09
N TYR A 294 13.90 -16.32 -6.35
CA TYR A 294 13.75 -14.92 -5.91
C TYR A 294 15.10 -14.20 -5.88
N ASP A 295 15.05 -12.89 -5.87
CA ASP A 295 16.23 -12.02 -5.77
C ASP A 295 16.65 -11.76 -4.31
N ASN A 296 17.70 -10.96 -4.12
CA ASN A 296 18.20 -10.59 -2.79
C ASN A 296 17.18 -9.84 -1.91
N ASP A 297 16.12 -9.29 -2.52
CA ASP A 297 15.01 -8.64 -1.83
C ASP A 297 13.81 -9.58 -1.63
N ASN A 298 13.98 -10.88 -1.81
CA ASN A 298 12.93 -11.89 -1.76
C ASN A 298 11.81 -11.72 -2.80
N VAL A 299 11.99 -10.86 -3.80
CA VAL A 299 11.02 -10.67 -4.88
C VAL A 299 11.10 -11.86 -5.83
N VAL A 300 9.95 -12.50 -6.05
CA VAL A 300 9.86 -13.66 -6.93
C VAL A 300 10.20 -13.28 -8.36
N ARG A 301 11.15 -14.02 -8.96
CA ARG A 301 11.63 -13.75 -10.30
C ARG A 301 10.59 -14.10 -11.37
N SER A 302 10.60 -13.35 -12.46
CA SER A 302 9.70 -13.60 -13.59
C SER A 302 9.94 -14.97 -14.26
N SER A 303 11.18 -15.49 -14.22
CA SER A 303 11.53 -16.84 -14.66
C SER A 303 10.79 -17.90 -13.86
N PHE A 304 10.77 -17.77 -12.54
CA PHE A 304 10.07 -18.68 -11.65
C PHE A 304 8.55 -18.58 -11.77
N VAL A 305 8.01 -17.35 -11.89
CA VAL A 305 6.58 -17.13 -12.19
C VAL A 305 6.19 -17.87 -13.48
N ARG A 306 7.06 -17.85 -14.51
CA ARG A 306 6.85 -18.59 -15.76
C ARG A 306 6.92 -20.11 -15.52
N ALA A 307 7.90 -20.61 -14.75
CA ALA A 307 8.01 -22.03 -14.42
C ALA A 307 6.75 -22.57 -13.72
N ILE A 308 6.15 -21.77 -12.80
CA ILE A 308 4.86 -22.10 -12.21
C ILE A 308 3.78 -22.17 -13.29
N SER A 309 3.69 -21.17 -14.18
CA SER A 309 2.70 -21.12 -15.26
C SER A 309 2.83 -22.33 -16.21
N ASP A 310 4.04 -22.65 -16.62
CA ASP A 310 4.33 -23.76 -17.53
C ASP A 310 3.93 -25.12 -16.92
N SER A 311 3.97 -25.23 -15.59
CA SER A 311 3.53 -26.46 -14.91
C SER A 311 2.01 -26.68 -14.99
N TYR A 312 1.20 -25.63 -15.21
CA TYR A 312 -0.24 -25.76 -15.49
C TYR A 312 -0.50 -26.38 -16.87
N GLU A 313 0.39 -26.10 -17.84
CA GLU A 313 0.21 -26.54 -19.24
C GLU A 313 0.70 -27.99 -19.46
N LYS A 314 1.58 -28.52 -18.61
CA LYS A 314 2.15 -29.88 -18.71
C LYS A 314 1.16 -31.04 -18.48
N LYS A 315 -0.13 -30.75 -18.29
CA LYS A 315 -1.19 -31.74 -18.00
C LYS A 315 -2.32 -31.80 -19.03
N VAL A 316 -2.05 -31.53 -20.28
CA VAL A 316 -2.94 -31.85 -21.38
C VAL A 316 -2.43 -33.06 -22.14
#